data_0422d7fa60d11704b05ba8eb1c5e84c3
#
_entry.id   0422d7fa60d11704b05ba8eb1c5e84c3
#
_cell.length_a   1.000
_cell.length_b   1.000
_cell.length_c   1.000
_cell.angle_alpha   90.00
_cell.angle_beta   90.00
_cell.angle_gamma   90.00
#
_symmetry.space_group_name_H-M   'P 1'
#
loop_
_entity.id
_entity.type
_entity.pdbx_description
1 polymer ?
#
loop_
_entity_poly.entity_id
_entity_poly.type
_entity_poly.pdbx_seq_one_letter_code
_entity_poly.pdbx_strand_id
1 'polypeptide(L)'
;VVGFSDVTPTLSVRKEDGKKEWVLDGYQVARNDGQGKAAATFMHISYNNFITEVNNLNKRMGDLRDINGEAGTWVRLLNGSGSADGGFTDHYTLLQMGADRKHELGSMDLFTGVMATYTDTDASAGLYSGKTKSWGGGFYASGLFRSGAYFDLIAKYIHNENKYDLNFAGAGKQNFRSHSLYAGAEVGYRYHLTDTTFVEPQAELVWGRLQGQTFNWNDSGMDVSMRRNSVNPLVGRTGVVSGKTFSGKDWSLTARAGLHYEFDLTDSADVHLKDAAGEHQINGRKDGRMLYGVGLNARFGDNTRLGLEVERSAFGKYNTDDAINANIRYSF
;
A
#
# COMPACT_ATOMS: atom_id res chain seq x y z
N VAL A 1 -9.39 -13.39 -29.86
CA VAL A 1 -9.48 -13.24 -28.37
C VAL A 1 -10.90 -13.51 -27.93
N VAL A 2 -11.09 -14.37 -26.96
CA VAL A 2 -12.37 -14.66 -26.32
C VAL A 2 -12.19 -14.43 -24.82
N GLY A 3 -12.78 -13.36 -24.27
CA GLY A 3 -12.56 -13.01 -22.88
C GLY A 3 -11.07 -12.82 -22.55
N PHE A 4 -10.51 -13.75 -21.78
CA PHE A 4 -9.09 -13.77 -21.40
C PHE A 4 -8.24 -14.72 -22.23
N SER A 5 -8.81 -15.34 -23.26
CA SER A 5 -8.19 -16.41 -24.03
C SER A 5 -7.91 -16.02 -25.47
N ASP A 6 -6.75 -16.46 -25.96
CA ASP A 6 -6.46 -16.55 -27.39
C ASP A 6 -6.86 -17.92 -27.89
N VAL A 7 -7.79 -17.95 -28.83
CA VAL A 7 -8.29 -19.18 -29.46
C VAL A 7 -7.78 -19.23 -30.89
N THR A 8 -6.95 -20.23 -31.19
CA THR A 8 -6.36 -20.41 -32.51
C THR A 8 -6.90 -21.68 -33.15
N PRO A 9 -7.53 -21.61 -34.31
CA PRO A 9 -7.99 -22.80 -35.01
C PRO A 9 -6.81 -23.61 -35.53
N THR A 10 -6.92 -24.94 -35.41
CA THR A 10 -5.99 -25.88 -36.04
C THR A 10 -6.65 -26.49 -37.26
N LEU A 11 -5.97 -26.38 -38.40
CA LEU A 11 -6.46 -26.85 -39.69
C LEU A 11 -5.59 -27.98 -40.21
N SER A 12 -6.20 -29.01 -40.76
CA SER A 12 -5.52 -30.07 -41.53
C SER A 12 -6.02 -30.12 -42.94
N VAL A 13 -5.20 -30.73 -43.80
CA VAL A 13 -5.56 -30.92 -45.21
C VAL A 13 -5.99 -32.37 -45.41
N ARG A 14 -7.27 -32.59 -45.78
CA ARG A 14 -7.74 -33.87 -46.28
C ARG A 14 -7.59 -33.93 -47.80
N LYS A 15 -7.15 -35.08 -48.29
CA LYS A 15 -7.18 -35.39 -49.70
C LYS A 15 -8.22 -36.47 -49.93
N GLU A 16 -9.27 -36.13 -50.62
CA GLU A 16 -10.31 -37.05 -51.03
C GLU A 16 -10.57 -36.82 -52.52
N ASP A 17 -10.56 -37.89 -53.32
CA ASP A 17 -10.76 -37.87 -54.76
C ASP A 17 -9.91 -36.85 -55.55
N GLY A 18 -8.65 -36.68 -55.17
CA GLY A 18 -7.74 -35.75 -55.83
C GLY A 18 -7.96 -34.27 -55.51
N LYS A 19 -8.94 -33.95 -54.66
CA LYS A 19 -9.19 -32.60 -54.15
C LYS A 19 -8.58 -32.44 -52.78
N LYS A 20 -8.03 -31.23 -52.50
CA LYS A 20 -7.53 -30.83 -51.18
C LYS A 20 -8.62 -30.03 -50.49
N GLU A 21 -9.03 -30.51 -49.33
CA GLU A 21 -9.95 -29.77 -48.46
C GLU A 21 -9.25 -29.40 -47.13
N TRP A 22 -9.47 -28.18 -46.71
CA TRP A 22 -9.02 -27.74 -45.38
C TRP A 22 -10.12 -28.08 -44.38
N VAL A 23 -9.74 -28.82 -43.35
CA VAL A 23 -10.67 -29.28 -42.33
C VAL A 23 -10.23 -28.67 -40.98
N LEU A 24 -11.19 -28.15 -40.23
CA LEU A 24 -10.99 -27.68 -38.89
C LEU A 24 -10.82 -28.90 -37.94
N ASP A 25 -9.64 -29.09 -37.41
CA ASP A 25 -9.36 -30.20 -36.47
C ASP A 25 -9.69 -29.86 -35.02
N GLY A 26 -9.62 -28.59 -34.67
CA GLY A 26 -9.88 -28.14 -33.31
C GLY A 26 -9.37 -26.72 -33.07
N TYR A 27 -9.23 -26.40 -31.80
CA TYR A 27 -8.75 -25.10 -31.34
C TYR A 27 -7.66 -25.28 -30.32
N GLN A 28 -6.66 -24.40 -30.35
CA GLN A 28 -5.71 -24.22 -29.29
C GLN A 28 -6.14 -23.02 -28.47
N VAL A 29 -6.12 -23.16 -27.13
CA VAL A 29 -6.51 -22.12 -26.19
C VAL A 29 -5.30 -21.77 -25.32
N ALA A 30 -4.96 -20.49 -25.31
CA ALA A 30 -3.92 -19.94 -24.45
C ALA A 30 -4.43 -18.68 -23.76
N ARG A 31 -3.85 -18.33 -22.62
CA ARG A 31 -4.19 -17.04 -21.99
C ARG A 31 -3.72 -15.89 -22.88
N ASN A 32 -4.59 -14.91 -23.09
CA ASN A 32 -4.17 -13.65 -23.69
C ASN A 32 -3.37 -12.84 -22.69
N ASP A 33 -2.09 -12.60 -22.94
CA ASP A 33 -1.20 -11.95 -21.99
C ASP A 33 -1.60 -10.51 -21.67
N GLY A 34 -2.06 -9.74 -22.65
CA GLY A 34 -2.51 -8.37 -22.44
C GLY A 34 -3.73 -8.28 -21.54
N GLN A 35 -4.76 -9.08 -21.82
CA GLN A 35 -5.99 -9.13 -21.02
C GLN A 35 -5.74 -9.73 -19.63
N GLY A 36 -4.99 -10.80 -19.56
CA GLY A 36 -4.63 -11.44 -18.30
C GLY A 36 -3.79 -10.56 -17.39
N LYS A 37 -2.82 -9.85 -17.94
CA LYS A 37 -1.99 -8.90 -17.18
C LYS A 37 -2.81 -7.71 -16.67
N ALA A 38 -3.72 -7.19 -17.49
CA ALA A 38 -4.63 -6.12 -17.07
C ALA A 38 -5.50 -6.58 -15.88
N ALA A 39 -6.08 -7.77 -15.96
CA ALA A 39 -6.86 -8.35 -14.88
C ALA A 39 -6.03 -8.53 -13.59
N ALA A 40 -4.82 -9.05 -13.70
CA ALA A 40 -3.94 -9.27 -12.56
C ALA A 40 -3.54 -7.97 -11.87
N THR A 41 -3.16 -6.94 -12.62
CA THR A 41 -2.78 -5.64 -12.04
C THR A 41 -3.98 -4.94 -11.43
N PHE A 42 -5.16 -5.01 -12.04
CA PHE A 42 -6.39 -4.50 -11.48
C PHE A 42 -6.74 -5.17 -10.14
N MET A 43 -6.67 -6.49 -10.09
CA MET A 43 -6.96 -7.25 -8.87
C MET A 43 -5.92 -7.01 -7.76
N HIS A 44 -4.74 -6.49 -8.11
CA HIS A 44 -3.67 -6.17 -7.15
C HIS A 44 -3.80 -4.77 -6.53
N ILE A 45 -4.72 -3.93 -7.01
CA ILE A 45 -4.89 -2.54 -6.52
C ILE A 45 -5.13 -2.49 -5.02
N SER A 46 -5.94 -3.39 -4.47
CA SER A 46 -6.21 -3.44 -3.02
C SER A 46 -4.92 -3.66 -2.22
N TYR A 47 -4.02 -4.48 -2.73
CA TYR A 47 -2.73 -4.73 -2.10
C TYR A 47 -1.84 -3.49 -2.15
N ASN A 48 -1.78 -2.80 -3.28
CA ASN A 48 -1.04 -1.55 -3.41
C ASN A 48 -1.59 -0.47 -2.47
N ASN A 49 -2.90 -0.36 -2.37
CA ASN A 49 -3.56 0.56 -1.43
C ASN A 49 -3.23 0.21 0.02
N PHE A 50 -3.17 -1.08 0.36
CA PHE A 50 -2.74 -1.53 1.67
C PHE A 50 -1.30 -1.09 1.99
N ILE A 51 -0.39 -1.23 1.04
CA ILE A 51 1.02 -0.81 1.21
C ILE A 51 1.12 0.70 1.42
N THR A 52 0.34 1.51 0.73
CA THR A 52 0.37 2.97 0.87
C THR A 52 -0.22 3.45 2.20
N GLU A 53 -0.99 2.62 2.88
CA GLU A 53 -1.55 2.90 4.21
C GLU A 53 -0.54 2.74 5.36
N VAL A 54 0.74 2.54 5.07
CA VAL A 54 1.77 2.46 6.11
C VAL A 54 1.73 3.70 6.99
N ASN A 55 1.55 3.47 8.27
CA ASN A 55 1.23 4.49 9.24
C ASN A 55 2.10 4.36 10.50
N ASN A 56 3.41 4.36 10.30
CA ASN A 56 4.36 4.29 11.40
C ASN A 56 4.32 5.57 12.25
N LEU A 57 4.92 5.48 13.43
CA LEU A 57 4.93 6.56 14.42
C LEU A 57 5.39 7.89 13.83
N ASN A 58 6.52 7.87 13.16
CA ASN A 58 7.15 9.09 12.67
C ASN A 58 6.34 9.77 11.56
N LYS A 59 5.77 8.99 10.66
CA LYS A 59 4.88 9.52 9.61
C LYS A 59 3.57 10.07 10.17
N ARG A 60 3.05 9.45 11.22
CA ARG A 60 1.78 9.82 11.84
C ARG A 60 1.92 11.03 12.74
N MET A 61 2.83 10.97 13.68
CA MET A 61 2.89 11.92 14.79
C MET A 61 4.19 12.72 14.85
N GLY A 62 5.19 12.39 14.04
CA GLY A 62 6.52 12.95 14.12
C GLY A 62 7.30 12.44 15.34
N ASP A 63 8.26 13.22 15.78
CA ASP A 63 9.05 12.90 16.95
C ASP A 63 8.28 13.24 18.23
N LEU A 64 8.01 12.22 19.05
CA LEU A 64 7.28 12.36 20.32
C LEU A 64 8.21 12.52 21.54
N ARG A 65 9.51 12.57 21.33
CA ARG A 65 10.46 12.71 22.43
C ARG A 65 10.37 14.10 23.05
N ASP A 66 10.45 14.15 24.36
CA ASP A 66 10.42 15.39 25.14
C ASP A 66 9.16 16.25 24.92
N ILE A 67 8.03 15.58 24.67
CA ILE A 67 6.74 16.23 24.57
C ILE A 67 6.23 16.62 25.96
N ASN A 68 5.85 17.88 26.11
CA ASN A 68 5.12 18.39 27.25
C ASN A 68 3.60 18.20 27.03
N GLY A 69 2.84 18.16 28.13
CA GLY A 69 1.41 17.98 28.12
C GLY A 69 0.95 16.54 28.28
N GLU A 70 -0.29 16.38 28.71
CA GLU A 70 -0.89 15.06 28.99
C GLU A 70 -1.71 14.51 27.83
N ALA A 71 -2.11 15.36 26.89
CA ALA A 71 -2.91 15.02 25.75
C ALA A 71 -2.38 15.70 24.51
N GLY A 72 -2.72 15.17 23.35
CA GLY A 72 -2.33 15.74 22.09
C GLY A 72 -3.32 15.41 20.98
N THR A 73 -3.26 16.22 19.95
CA THR A 73 -3.98 16.00 18.70
C THR A 73 -3.02 16.21 17.54
N TRP A 74 -3.26 15.48 16.46
CA TRP A 74 -2.40 15.54 15.29
C TRP A 74 -3.19 15.39 14.00
N VAL A 75 -2.63 15.92 12.93
CA VAL A 75 -3.12 15.76 11.56
C VAL A 75 -1.96 15.34 10.68
N ARG A 76 -2.20 14.40 9.79
CA ARG A 76 -1.24 13.93 8.78
C ARG A 76 -1.83 14.05 7.40
N LEU A 77 -1.05 14.56 6.46
CA LEU A 77 -1.39 14.62 5.05
C LEU A 77 -0.29 13.90 4.26
N LEU A 78 -0.70 12.98 3.39
CA LEU A 78 0.18 12.28 2.47
C LEU A 78 -0.34 12.46 1.05
N ASN A 79 0.56 12.86 0.14
CA ASN A 79 0.30 12.88 -1.29
C ASN A 79 1.40 12.09 -1.99
N GLY A 80 1.02 11.14 -2.82
CA GLY A 80 1.99 10.29 -3.47
C GLY A 80 1.52 9.71 -4.79
N SER A 81 2.45 9.11 -5.49
CA SER A 81 2.23 8.40 -6.74
C SER A 81 3.09 7.15 -6.79
N GLY A 82 2.58 6.11 -7.43
CA GLY A 82 3.28 4.86 -7.63
C GLY A 82 3.16 4.35 -9.05
N SER A 83 4.00 3.40 -9.37
CA SER A 83 4.00 2.74 -10.67
C SER A 83 4.41 1.28 -10.55
N ALA A 84 3.92 0.46 -11.48
CA ALA A 84 4.23 -0.96 -11.57
C ALA A 84 4.32 -1.39 -13.03
N ASP A 85 4.79 -2.62 -13.24
CA ASP A 85 4.81 -3.24 -14.56
C ASP A 85 3.42 -3.24 -15.22
N GLY A 86 3.40 -3.18 -16.55
CA GLY A 86 2.17 -3.18 -17.35
C GLY A 86 1.54 -1.81 -17.51
N GLY A 87 2.31 -0.74 -17.26
CA GLY A 87 1.82 0.63 -17.40
C GLY A 87 0.89 1.06 -16.27
N PHE A 88 0.89 0.33 -15.15
CA PHE A 88 0.12 0.71 -13.97
C PHE A 88 0.70 1.96 -13.32
N THR A 89 -0.17 2.92 -13.02
CA THR A 89 0.15 4.10 -12.22
C THR A 89 -0.98 4.38 -11.24
N ASP A 90 -0.63 4.88 -10.08
CA ASP A 90 -1.60 5.42 -9.12
C ASP A 90 -1.18 6.78 -8.60
N HIS A 91 -2.16 7.49 -8.08
CA HIS A 91 -1.99 8.76 -7.39
C HIS A 91 -2.94 8.77 -6.20
N TYR A 92 -2.44 9.11 -5.03
CA TYR A 92 -3.23 9.05 -3.80
C TYR A 92 -3.00 10.26 -2.91
N THR A 93 -4.07 10.64 -2.22
CA THR A 93 -4.06 11.65 -1.16
C THR A 93 -4.71 11.05 0.08
N LEU A 94 -3.98 11.06 1.18
CA LEU A 94 -4.42 10.53 2.46
C LEU A 94 -4.47 11.65 3.49
N LEU A 95 -5.58 11.72 4.23
CA LEU A 95 -5.74 12.58 5.38
C LEU A 95 -6.02 11.72 6.61
N GLN A 96 -5.24 11.92 7.65
CA GLN A 96 -5.45 11.26 8.94
C GLN A 96 -5.45 12.29 10.05
N MET A 97 -6.22 12.01 11.08
CA MET A 97 -6.23 12.80 12.30
C MET A 97 -6.39 11.89 13.51
N GLY A 98 -5.85 12.32 14.60
CA GLY A 98 -5.92 11.53 15.83
C GLY A 98 -5.80 12.38 17.07
N ALA A 99 -6.13 11.75 18.18
CA ALA A 99 -5.99 12.32 19.51
C ALA A 99 -5.52 11.23 20.46
N ASP A 100 -4.67 11.60 21.39
CA ASP A 100 -4.09 10.68 22.34
C ASP A 100 -3.87 11.29 23.72
N ARG A 101 -3.57 10.41 24.64
CA ARG A 101 -3.17 10.77 26.00
C ARG A 101 -1.82 10.17 26.30
N LYS A 102 -0.97 10.94 26.94
CA LYS A 102 0.34 10.54 27.44
C LYS A 102 0.21 10.00 28.86
N HIS A 103 0.81 8.83 29.09
CA HIS A 103 0.92 8.21 30.41
C HIS A 103 2.41 8.11 30.76
N GLU A 104 2.80 8.77 31.82
CA GLU A 104 4.17 8.68 32.34
C GLU A 104 4.30 7.45 33.25
N LEU A 105 5.07 6.46 32.82
CA LEU A 105 5.23 5.17 33.49
C LEU A 105 6.63 4.97 34.09
N GLY A 106 7.28 6.03 34.49
CA GLY A 106 8.63 5.96 35.05
C GLY A 106 9.72 5.75 34.02
N SER A 107 9.87 4.55 33.49
CA SER A 107 10.91 4.22 32.50
C SER A 107 10.53 4.59 31.06
N MET A 108 9.25 4.85 30.80
CA MET A 108 8.77 5.22 29.45
C MET A 108 7.57 6.14 29.51
N ASP A 109 7.34 6.84 28.39
CA ASP A 109 6.11 7.56 28.11
C ASP A 109 5.27 6.71 27.15
N LEU A 110 4.04 6.43 27.55
CA LEU A 110 3.08 5.67 26.73
C LEU A 110 2.00 6.61 26.19
N PHE A 111 1.83 6.64 24.87
CA PHE A 111 0.76 7.36 24.20
C PHE A 111 -0.28 6.36 23.76
N THR A 112 -1.52 6.56 24.17
CA THR A 112 -2.66 5.76 23.69
C THR A 112 -3.67 6.67 23.02
N GLY A 113 -4.16 6.29 21.85
CA GLY A 113 -5.02 7.17 21.10
C GLY A 113 -5.92 6.49 20.09
N VAL A 114 -6.71 7.33 19.46
CA VAL A 114 -7.65 6.97 18.40
C VAL A 114 -7.38 7.82 17.17
N MET A 115 -7.70 7.30 16.01
CA MET A 115 -7.49 7.99 14.75
C MET A 115 -8.63 7.75 13.77
N ALA A 116 -8.79 8.70 12.86
CA ALA A 116 -9.62 8.57 11.67
C ALA A 116 -8.75 8.76 10.42
N THR A 117 -9.09 8.07 9.34
CA THR A 117 -8.36 8.13 8.09
C THR A 117 -9.30 8.26 6.90
N TYR A 118 -8.87 9.00 5.90
CA TYR A 118 -9.53 9.15 4.60
C TYR A 118 -8.48 9.12 3.49
N THR A 119 -8.72 8.33 2.45
CA THR A 119 -7.82 8.24 1.31
C THR A 119 -8.59 8.32 0.01
N ASP A 120 -8.10 9.07 -0.94
CA ASP A 120 -8.60 9.16 -2.32
C ASP A 120 -7.49 8.70 -3.25
N THR A 121 -7.74 7.65 -4.04
CA THR A 121 -6.77 7.04 -4.94
C THR A 121 -7.32 6.98 -6.35
N ASP A 122 -6.56 7.49 -7.30
CA ASP A 122 -6.75 7.26 -8.74
C ASP A 122 -5.77 6.21 -9.21
N ALA A 123 -6.24 5.21 -9.95
CA ALA A 123 -5.40 4.15 -10.50
C ALA A 123 -5.73 3.90 -11.95
N SER A 124 -4.73 3.66 -12.76
CA SER A 124 -4.90 3.37 -14.19
C SER A 124 -3.81 2.48 -14.73
N ALA A 125 -4.15 1.77 -15.78
CA ALA A 125 -3.24 1.07 -16.67
C ALA A 125 -3.78 1.21 -18.11
N GLY A 126 -3.13 0.57 -19.09
CA GLY A 126 -3.55 0.71 -20.49
C GLY A 126 -4.99 0.28 -20.77
N LEU A 127 -5.51 -0.70 -20.02
CA LEU A 127 -6.83 -1.29 -20.25
C LEU A 127 -7.85 -1.02 -19.14
N TYR A 128 -7.54 -0.19 -18.15
CA TYR A 128 -8.50 0.22 -17.13
C TYR A 128 -8.11 1.52 -16.46
N SER A 129 -9.09 2.17 -15.85
CA SER A 129 -8.89 3.32 -14.98
C SER A 129 -10.01 3.40 -13.94
N GLY A 130 -9.76 4.05 -12.84
CA GLY A 130 -10.78 4.25 -11.83
C GLY A 130 -10.27 4.89 -10.55
N LYS A 131 -11.15 4.84 -9.55
CA LYS A 131 -10.95 5.49 -8.26
C LYS A 131 -11.32 4.59 -7.11
N THR A 132 -10.57 4.71 -6.01
CA THR A 132 -10.91 4.14 -4.72
C THR A 132 -10.98 5.26 -3.69
N LYS A 133 -12.11 5.36 -2.98
CA LYS A 133 -12.26 6.20 -1.80
C LYS A 133 -12.33 5.33 -0.58
N SER A 134 -11.52 5.63 0.41
CA SER A 134 -11.38 4.82 1.62
C SER A 134 -11.54 5.68 2.85
N TRP A 135 -12.22 5.17 3.86
CA TRP A 135 -12.31 5.83 5.16
C TRP A 135 -12.37 4.79 6.26
N GLY A 136 -11.89 5.16 7.39
CA GLY A 136 -11.86 4.26 8.53
C GLY A 136 -11.36 4.91 9.79
N GLY A 137 -11.10 4.07 10.77
CA GLY A 137 -10.58 4.50 12.06
C GLY A 137 -9.83 3.37 12.75
N GLY A 138 -9.16 3.73 13.81
CA GLY A 138 -8.37 2.77 14.55
C GLY A 138 -7.86 3.31 15.88
N PHE A 139 -7.04 2.46 16.49
CA PHE A 139 -6.42 2.69 17.78
C PHE A 139 -4.91 2.53 17.65
N TYR A 140 -4.16 3.25 18.47
CA TYR A 140 -2.72 3.08 18.54
C TYR A 140 -2.20 3.23 19.97
N ALA A 141 -1.04 2.62 20.19
CA ALA A 141 -0.26 2.75 21.41
C ALA A 141 1.21 2.89 21.04
N SER A 142 1.87 3.91 21.54
CA SER A 142 3.27 4.21 21.25
C SER A 142 4.02 4.43 22.54
N GLY A 143 5.10 3.69 22.74
CA GLY A 143 5.93 3.77 23.94
C GLY A 143 7.33 4.29 23.60
N LEU A 144 7.78 5.29 24.36
CA LEU A 144 9.11 5.88 24.24
C LEU A 144 9.86 5.69 25.55
N PHE A 145 10.88 4.84 25.50
CA PHE A 145 11.73 4.59 26.66
C PHE A 145 12.82 5.66 26.78
N ARG A 146 13.24 5.95 27.99
CA ARG A 146 14.31 6.91 28.25
C ARG A 146 15.67 6.46 27.70
N SER A 147 15.85 5.15 27.53
CA SER A 147 17.03 4.57 26.89
C SER A 147 17.21 4.96 25.42
N GLY A 148 16.14 5.42 24.73
CA GLY A 148 16.08 5.66 23.30
C GLY A 148 15.33 4.59 22.51
N ALA A 149 14.97 3.47 23.16
CA ALA A 149 14.11 2.46 22.56
C ALA A 149 12.67 2.98 22.42
N TYR A 150 11.95 2.49 21.42
CA TYR A 150 10.53 2.77 21.27
C TYR A 150 9.81 1.59 20.63
N PHE A 151 8.50 1.55 20.84
CA PHE A 151 7.59 0.71 20.08
C PHE A 151 6.38 1.51 19.64
N ASP A 152 5.74 1.05 18.56
CA ASP A 152 4.52 1.62 18.03
C ASP A 152 3.60 0.49 17.59
N LEU A 153 2.37 0.49 18.09
CA LEU A 153 1.33 -0.47 17.74
C LEU A 153 0.15 0.30 17.16
N ILE A 154 -0.41 -0.22 16.07
CA ILE A 154 -1.59 0.37 15.44
C ILE A 154 -2.52 -0.72 14.92
N ALA A 155 -3.81 -0.51 15.04
CA ALA A 155 -4.84 -1.30 14.39
C ALA A 155 -5.90 -0.38 13.80
N LYS A 156 -6.28 -0.60 12.56
CA LYS A 156 -7.32 0.18 11.90
C LYS A 156 -8.20 -0.69 11.00
N TYR A 157 -9.43 -0.26 10.84
CA TYR A 157 -10.42 -0.83 9.93
C TYR A 157 -10.79 0.19 8.87
N ILE A 158 -10.77 -0.23 7.61
CA ILE A 158 -10.95 0.64 6.46
C ILE A 158 -12.06 0.09 5.58
N HIS A 159 -12.98 0.97 5.22
CA HIS A 159 -14.00 0.73 4.20
C HIS A 159 -13.57 1.37 2.88
N ASN A 160 -13.65 0.62 1.78
CA ASN A 160 -13.27 1.08 0.45
C ASN A 160 -14.49 1.10 -0.46
N GLU A 161 -14.66 2.18 -1.22
CA GLU A 161 -15.57 2.28 -2.34
C GLU A 161 -14.77 2.42 -3.64
N ASN A 162 -15.01 1.49 -4.57
CA ASN A 162 -14.25 1.37 -5.80
C ASN A 162 -15.15 1.60 -7.00
N LYS A 163 -14.70 2.45 -7.93
CA LYS A 163 -15.36 2.72 -9.21
C LYS A 163 -14.33 2.65 -10.31
N TYR A 164 -14.43 1.62 -11.13
CA TYR A 164 -13.48 1.34 -12.19
C TYR A 164 -14.17 1.11 -13.54
N ASP A 165 -13.51 1.54 -14.60
CA ASP A 165 -13.90 1.27 -15.98
C ASP A 165 -12.87 0.32 -16.57
N LEU A 166 -13.31 -0.92 -16.84
CA LEU A 166 -12.45 -2.01 -17.27
C LEU A 166 -12.62 -2.24 -18.77
N ASN A 167 -11.63 -1.86 -19.56
CA ASN A 167 -11.60 -2.02 -21.00
C ASN A 167 -10.87 -3.30 -21.41
N PHE A 168 -11.11 -4.38 -20.69
CA PHE A 168 -10.61 -5.71 -21.01
C PHE A 168 -11.73 -6.74 -20.87
N ALA A 169 -11.69 -7.76 -21.70
CA ALA A 169 -12.59 -8.91 -21.71
C ALA A 169 -14.09 -8.54 -21.63
N GLY A 170 -14.48 -7.34 -22.09
CA GLY A 170 -15.86 -6.87 -22.05
C GLY A 170 -16.39 -6.51 -20.66
N ALA A 171 -15.55 -6.36 -19.66
CA ALA A 171 -15.96 -6.17 -18.26
C ALA A 171 -16.74 -4.87 -18.01
N GLY A 172 -16.34 -3.76 -18.65
CA GLY A 172 -17.02 -2.47 -18.52
C GLY A 172 -16.87 -1.84 -17.12
N LYS A 173 -17.88 -1.08 -16.72
CA LYS A 173 -17.88 -0.38 -15.44
C LYS A 173 -18.18 -1.33 -14.30
N GLN A 174 -17.35 -1.26 -13.25
CA GLN A 174 -17.50 -2.05 -12.03
C GLN A 174 -17.47 -1.12 -10.82
N ASN A 175 -18.54 -1.15 -10.02
CA ASN A 175 -18.64 -0.44 -8.76
C ASN A 175 -18.76 -1.49 -7.66
N PHE A 176 -17.86 -1.46 -6.70
CA PHE A 176 -17.87 -2.46 -5.63
C PHE A 176 -17.29 -1.89 -4.34
N ARG A 177 -17.64 -2.53 -3.23
CA ARG A 177 -17.17 -2.18 -1.90
C ARG A 177 -16.28 -3.28 -1.36
N SER A 178 -15.32 -2.90 -0.54
CA SER A 178 -14.45 -3.84 0.17
C SER A 178 -14.08 -3.28 1.53
N HIS A 179 -13.63 -4.17 2.41
CA HIS A 179 -13.16 -3.83 3.74
C HIS A 179 -11.75 -4.37 3.93
N SER A 180 -10.93 -3.66 4.65
CA SER A 180 -9.59 -4.11 5.03
C SER A 180 -9.34 -3.88 6.51
N LEU A 181 -8.60 -4.81 7.11
CA LEU A 181 -8.00 -4.67 8.41
C LEU A 181 -6.51 -4.44 8.25
N TYR A 182 -5.98 -3.59 9.08
CA TYR A 182 -4.57 -3.26 9.14
C TYR A 182 -4.11 -3.32 10.59
N ALA A 183 -3.03 -4.03 10.85
CA ALA A 183 -2.37 -4.03 12.14
C ALA A 183 -0.86 -3.93 11.92
N GLY A 184 -0.21 -3.03 12.64
CA GLY A 184 1.21 -2.79 12.51
C GLY A 184 1.90 -2.72 13.86
N ALA A 185 3.15 -3.16 13.88
CA ALA A 185 4.05 -3.03 15.03
C ALA A 185 5.41 -2.58 14.52
N GLU A 186 5.96 -1.56 15.17
CA GLU A 186 7.29 -1.04 14.89
C GLU A 186 8.09 -0.98 16.18
N VAL A 187 9.37 -1.30 16.08
CA VAL A 187 10.34 -1.11 17.16
C VAL A 187 11.57 -0.41 16.62
N GLY A 188 12.23 0.32 17.44
CA GLY A 188 13.46 0.98 17.08
C GLY A 188 14.25 1.41 18.31
N TYR A 189 15.46 1.83 18.04
CA TYR A 189 16.36 2.34 19.08
C TYR A 189 17.13 3.53 18.54
N ARG A 190 16.97 4.68 19.21
CA ARG A 190 17.74 5.88 18.86
C ARG A 190 19.04 5.89 19.63
N TYR A 191 20.10 5.70 18.89
CA TYR A 191 21.47 5.77 19.41
C TYR A 191 22.09 7.14 19.12
N HIS A 192 22.44 7.88 20.15
CA HIS A 192 23.07 9.18 20.03
C HIS A 192 24.58 9.03 19.79
N LEU A 193 25.04 9.43 18.63
CA LEU A 193 26.47 9.50 18.31
C LEU A 193 27.12 10.71 18.96
N THR A 194 26.39 11.82 19.00
CA THR A 194 26.71 13.04 19.74
C THR A 194 25.44 13.61 20.35
N ASP A 195 25.50 14.71 21.06
CA ASP A 195 24.33 15.37 21.63
C ASP A 195 23.31 15.83 20.58
N THR A 196 23.75 16.01 19.33
CA THR A 196 22.92 16.52 18.22
C THR A 196 22.72 15.55 17.08
N THR A 197 23.44 14.43 17.03
CA THR A 197 23.36 13.44 15.95
C THR A 197 22.97 12.08 16.47
N PHE A 198 22.17 11.37 15.68
CA PHE A 198 21.70 10.03 16.03
C PHE A 198 21.68 9.09 14.83
N VAL A 199 21.69 7.81 15.15
CA VAL A 199 21.38 6.70 14.25
C VAL A 199 20.28 5.88 14.89
N GLU A 200 19.25 5.55 14.16
CA GLU A 200 18.08 4.85 14.67
C GLU A 200 17.76 3.65 13.78
N PRO A 201 18.21 2.43 14.15
CA PRO A 201 17.72 1.22 13.50
C PRO A 201 16.25 1.01 13.84
N GLN A 202 15.50 0.52 12.84
CA GLN A 202 14.05 0.31 12.92
C GLN A 202 13.68 -1.02 12.30
N ALA A 203 12.66 -1.65 12.85
CA ALA A 203 12.02 -2.83 12.28
C ALA A 203 10.52 -2.71 12.44
N GLU A 204 9.78 -3.03 11.38
CA GLU A 204 8.33 -2.97 11.35
C GLU A 204 7.75 -4.24 10.74
N LEU A 205 6.64 -4.68 11.29
CA LEU A 205 5.84 -5.77 10.77
C LEU A 205 4.40 -5.29 10.62
N VAL A 206 3.85 -5.44 9.42
CA VAL A 206 2.48 -5.04 9.10
C VAL A 206 1.71 -6.25 8.64
N TRP A 207 0.59 -6.49 9.30
CA TRP A 207 -0.35 -7.53 8.93
C TRP A 207 -1.65 -6.90 8.43
N GLY A 208 -2.28 -7.56 7.46
CA GLY A 208 -3.56 -7.13 6.97
C GLY A 208 -4.50 -8.28 6.67
N ARG A 209 -5.74 -7.92 6.42
CA ARG A 209 -6.74 -8.80 5.84
C ARG A 209 -7.43 -8.05 4.72
N LEU A 210 -7.26 -8.54 3.51
CA LEU A 210 -7.88 -8.01 2.30
C LEU A 210 -8.95 -8.99 1.84
N GLN A 211 -10.16 -8.47 1.73
CA GLN A 211 -11.33 -9.25 1.29
C GLN A 211 -11.15 -9.68 -0.18
N GLY A 212 -11.50 -10.93 -0.48
CA GLY A 212 -11.59 -11.43 -1.85
C GLY A 212 -12.68 -10.73 -2.64
N GLN A 213 -12.53 -10.70 -3.96
CA GLN A 213 -13.48 -10.09 -4.89
C GLN A 213 -13.78 -11.04 -6.02
N THR A 214 -15.05 -11.08 -6.44
CA THR A 214 -15.52 -11.86 -7.59
C THR A 214 -16.34 -10.96 -8.50
N PHE A 215 -16.00 -10.97 -9.78
CA PHE A 215 -16.72 -10.23 -10.82
C PHE A 215 -17.22 -11.22 -11.84
N ASN A 216 -18.50 -11.11 -12.20
CA ASN A 216 -19.15 -11.91 -13.22
C ASN A 216 -19.85 -10.97 -14.19
N TRP A 217 -19.67 -11.20 -15.49
CA TRP A 217 -20.36 -10.44 -16.53
C TRP A 217 -20.60 -11.30 -17.75
N ASN A 218 -21.44 -10.81 -18.64
CA ASN A 218 -21.70 -11.43 -19.93
C ASN A 218 -21.10 -10.56 -21.03
N ASP A 219 -20.28 -11.17 -21.87
CA ASP A 219 -19.69 -10.52 -23.04
C ASP A 219 -20.15 -11.24 -24.29
N SER A 220 -21.04 -10.58 -25.07
CA SER A 220 -21.56 -11.10 -26.34
C SER A 220 -22.19 -12.51 -26.22
N GLY A 221 -22.94 -12.75 -25.14
CA GLY A 221 -23.62 -14.03 -24.88
C GLY A 221 -22.74 -15.06 -24.14
N MET A 222 -21.50 -14.72 -23.79
CA MET A 222 -20.60 -15.61 -23.07
C MET A 222 -20.39 -15.12 -21.63
N ASP A 223 -20.43 -16.06 -20.70
CA ASP A 223 -20.15 -15.75 -19.30
C ASP A 223 -18.63 -15.61 -19.06
N VAL A 224 -18.25 -14.53 -18.43
CA VAL A 224 -16.87 -14.23 -18.07
C VAL A 224 -16.80 -13.97 -16.56
N SER A 225 -15.79 -14.49 -15.90
CA SER A 225 -15.58 -14.23 -14.47
C SER A 225 -14.11 -13.96 -14.14
N MET A 226 -13.93 -13.18 -13.11
CA MET A 226 -12.64 -12.82 -12.57
C MET A 226 -12.73 -12.83 -11.05
N ARG A 227 -11.87 -13.60 -10.41
CA ARG A 227 -11.90 -13.77 -8.95
C ARG A 227 -10.50 -13.63 -8.37
N ARG A 228 -10.42 -12.87 -7.30
CA ARG A 228 -9.24 -12.83 -6.43
C ARG A 228 -9.62 -13.41 -5.08
N ASN A 229 -8.81 -14.33 -4.58
CA ASN A 229 -8.97 -14.87 -3.24
C ASN A 229 -8.74 -13.80 -2.16
N SER A 230 -9.34 -13.96 -1.00
CA SER A 230 -8.94 -13.18 0.18
C SER A 230 -7.49 -13.48 0.53
N VAL A 231 -6.79 -12.50 1.05
CA VAL A 231 -5.38 -12.63 1.42
C VAL A 231 -5.12 -11.92 2.74
N ASN A 232 -4.22 -12.50 3.53
CA ASN A 232 -3.70 -11.88 4.75
C ASN A 232 -2.24 -11.50 4.51
N PRO A 233 -1.97 -10.30 3.95
CA PRO A 233 -0.61 -9.87 3.73
C PRO A 233 0.15 -9.73 5.04
N LEU A 234 1.43 -10.10 5.00
CA LEU A 234 2.38 -9.86 6.07
C LEU A 234 3.62 -9.24 5.45
N VAL A 235 3.91 -8.00 5.83
CA VAL A 235 4.97 -7.20 5.24
C VAL A 235 5.94 -6.78 6.33
N GLY A 236 7.22 -7.04 6.09
CA GLY A 236 8.31 -6.60 6.96
C GLY A 236 9.01 -5.39 6.38
N ARG A 237 9.51 -4.54 7.26
CA ARG A 237 10.36 -3.43 6.89
C ARG A 237 11.46 -3.26 7.93
N THR A 238 12.69 -3.14 7.47
CA THR A 238 13.86 -2.91 8.33
C THR A 238 14.74 -1.86 7.70
N GLY A 239 15.35 -1.05 8.52
CA GLY A 239 16.20 0.02 8.02
C GLY A 239 16.80 0.88 9.11
N VAL A 240 17.36 1.99 8.67
CA VAL A 240 18.08 2.94 9.52
C VAL A 240 17.70 4.36 9.15
N VAL A 241 17.47 5.17 10.17
CA VAL A 241 17.31 6.61 10.06
C VAL A 241 18.47 7.29 10.77
N SER A 242 19.05 8.29 10.15
CA SER A 242 20.08 9.13 10.75
C SER A 242 19.63 10.58 10.71
N GLY A 243 19.99 11.35 11.72
CA GLY A 243 19.59 12.74 11.80
C GLY A 243 20.51 13.61 12.61
N LYS A 244 20.35 14.90 12.42
CA LYS A 244 21.04 15.96 13.16
C LYS A 244 20.05 17.02 13.59
N THR A 245 20.12 17.41 14.84
CA THR A 245 19.25 18.42 15.45
C THR A 245 19.98 19.75 15.61
N PHE A 246 19.34 20.80 15.16
CA PHE A 246 19.73 22.17 15.38
C PHE A 246 18.75 22.82 16.35
N SER A 247 19.24 23.54 17.33
CA SER A 247 18.38 24.12 18.37
C SER A 247 18.65 25.62 18.54
N GLY A 248 17.58 26.37 18.79
CA GLY A 248 17.59 27.75 19.23
C GLY A 248 16.86 27.89 20.57
N LYS A 249 16.49 29.11 20.94
CA LYS A 249 15.87 29.38 22.24
C LYS A 249 14.54 28.65 22.44
N ASP A 250 13.62 28.74 21.46
CA ASP A 250 12.26 28.17 21.57
C ASP A 250 11.93 27.27 20.37
N TRP A 251 12.95 26.75 19.71
CA TRP A 251 12.77 25.90 18.56
C TRP A 251 13.88 24.85 18.43
N SER A 252 13.56 23.76 17.78
CA SER A 252 14.54 22.80 17.29
C SER A 252 14.12 22.31 15.89
N LEU A 253 15.11 21.96 15.09
CA LEU A 253 14.93 21.41 13.76
C LEU A 253 15.82 20.19 13.60
N THR A 254 15.23 19.05 13.27
CA THR A 254 15.96 17.82 13.01
C THR A 254 15.89 17.51 11.52
N ALA A 255 17.02 17.52 10.86
CA ALA A 255 17.16 17.01 9.50
C ALA A 255 17.48 15.51 9.58
N ARG A 256 16.76 14.69 8.84
CA ARG A 256 16.92 13.24 8.86
C ARG A 256 16.91 12.63 7.46
N ALA A 257 17.57 11.49 7.34
CA ALA A 257 17.54 10.66 6.14
C ALA A 257 17.36 9.20 6.56
N GLY A 258 16.61 8.46 5.77
CA GLY A 258 16.29 7.06 6.04
C GLY A 258 16.48 6.17 4.83
N LEU A 259 16.88 4.94 5.09
CA LEU A 259 16.99 3.87 4.13
C LEU A 259 16.38 2.61 4.73
N HIS A 260 15.38 2.04 4.04
CA HIS A 260 14.65 0.86 4.50
C HIS A 260 14.51 -0.14 3.38
N TYR A 261 14.46 -1.42 3.74
CA TYR A 261 14.05 -2.49 2.86
C TYR A 261 12.69 -3.02 3.33
N GLU A 262 11.72 -2.97 2.43
CA GLU A 262 10.36 -3.48 2.65
C GLU A 262 10.15 -4.73 1.80
N PHE A 263 9.61 -5.78 2.40
CA PHE A 263 9.50 -7.07 1.74
C PHE A 263 8.24 -7.81 2.17
N ASP A 264 7.62 -8.49 1.22
CA ASP A 264 6.49 -9.37 1.47
C ASP A 264 6.98 -10.69 2.11
N LEU A 265 6.39 -11.06 3.24
CA LEU A 265 6.60 -12.36 3.88
C LEU A 265 5.61 -13.41 3.38
N THR A 266 4.49 -12.96 2.81
CA THR A 266 3.45 -13.79 2.23
C THR A 266 3.25 -13.43 0.76
N ASP A 267 2.76 -14.37 -0.04
CA ASP A 267 2.41 -14.11 -1.43
C ASP A 267 1.15 -13.23 -1.50
N SER A 268 1.06 -12.41 -2.55
CA SER A 268 -0.19 -11.75 -2.91
C SER A 268 -1.24 -12.79 -3.36
N ALA A 269 -2.51 -12.37 -3.44
CA ALA A 269 -3.59 -13.28 -3.76
C ALA A 269 -3.51 -13.80 -5.20
N ASP A 270 -3.87 -15.07 -5.41
CA ASP A 270 -4.07 -15.65 -6.72
C ASP A 270 -5.29 -15.03 -7.42
N VAL A 271 -5.20 -14.88 -8.73
CA VAL A 271 -6.28 -14.40 -9.60
C VAL A 271 -6.74 -15.54 -10.50
N HIS A 272 -8.03 -15.78 -10.52
CA HIS A 272 -8.66 -16.80 -11.35
C HIS A 272 -9.52 -16.12 -12.43
N LEU A 273 -9.24 -16.44 -13.68
CA LEU A 273 -9.93 -15.91 -14.86
C LEU A 273 -10.67 -17.04 -15.55
N LYS A 274 -11.94 -16.85 -15.87
CA LYS A 274 -12.75 -17.85 -16.54
C LYS A 274 -13.55 -17.21 -17.67
N ASP A 275 -13.56 -17.88 -18.81
CA ASP A 275 -14.37 -17.53 -19.99
C ASP A 275 -14.94 -18.79 -20.65
N ALA A 276 -15.57 -18.62 -21.82
CA ALA A 276 -16.15 -19.74 -22.57
C ALA A 276 -15.10 -20.73 -23.09
N ALA A 277 -13.85 -20.32 -23.22
CA ALA A 277 -12.75 -21.14 -23.73
C ALA A 277 -12.00 -21.91 -22.64
N GLY A 278 -12.07 -21.48 -21.37
CA GLY A 278 -11.41 -22.17 -20.26
C GLY A 278 -11.10 -21.28 -19.06
N GLU A 279 -10.27 -21.82 -18.19
CA GLU A 279 -9.82 -21.15 -16.96
C GLU A 279 -8.33 -20.87 -17.02
N HIS A 280 -7.94 -19.71 -16.45
CA HIS A 280 -6.56 -19.31 -16.30
C HIS A 280 -6.33 -18.87 -14.86
N GLN A 281 -5.20 -19.25 -14.30
CA GLN A 281 -4.79 -18.82 -12.97
C GLN A 281 -3.49 -18.02 -13.07
N ILE A 282 -3.47 -16.89 -12.36
CA ILE A 282 -2.27 -16.07 -12.19
C ILE A 282 -1.92 -16.14 -10.71
N ASN A 283 -0.77 -16.74 -10.41
CA ASN A 283 -0.35 -16.92 -9.03
C ASN A 283 0.10 -15.61 -8.41
N GLY A 284 -0.25 -15.44 -7.15
CA GLY A 284 0.31 -14.40 -6.30
C GLY A 284 1.82 -14.59 -6.12
N ARG A 285 2.49 -13.52 -5.75
CA ARG A 285 3.94 -13.51 -5.60
C ARG A 285 4.38 -12.51 -4.54
N LYS A 286 5.61 -12.66 -4.08
CA LYS A 286 6.26 -11.74 -3.17
C LYS A 286 6.95 -10.62 -3.93
N ASP A 287 6.93 -9.43 -3.34
CA ASP A 287 7.66 -8.26 -3.82
C ASP A 287 8.55 -7.72 -2.69
N GLY A 288 9.57 -6.98 -3.06
CA GLY A 288 10.43 -6.27 -2.13
C GLY A 288 10.99 -5.02 -2.78
N ARG A 289 11.23 -4.00 -1.99
CA ARG A 289 11.69 -2.70 -2.48
C ARG A 289 12.57 -2.00 -1.47
N MET A 290 13.42 -1.13 -1.98
CA MET A 290 14.19 -0.20 -1.15
C MET A 290 13.42 1.11 -1.05
N LEU A 291 13.22 1.58 0.16
CA LEU A 291 12.65 2.88 0.48
C LEU A 291 13.76 3.82 0.91
N TYR A 292 13.77 5.01 0.37
CA TYR A 292 14.70 6.04 0.77
C TYR A 292 14.00 7.39 0.84
N GLY A 293 14.37 8.17 1.83
CA GLY A 293 13.71 9.44 2.07
C GLY A 293 14.53 10.39 2.92
N VAL A 294 14.13 11.64 2.85
CA VAL A 294 14.67 12.73 3.66
C VAL A 294 13.52 13.48 4.31
N GLY A 295 13.76 14.00 5.48
CA GLY A 295 12.73 14.70 6.23
C GLY A 295 13.27 15.75 7.17
N LEU A 296 12.32 16.55 7.65
CA LEU A 296 12.54 17.59 8.65
C LEU A 296 11.50 17.41 9.75
N ASN A 297 11.94 17.41 11.00
CA ASN A 297 11.07 17.52 12.17
C ASN A 297 11.39 18.83 12.88
N ALA A 298 10.36 19.64 13.13
CA ALA A 298 10.52 20.92 13.81
C ALA A 298 9.69 20.94 15.10
N ARG A 299 10.25 21.55 16.12
CA ARG A 299 9.56 21.88 17.37
C ARG A 299 9.54 23.40 17.54
N PHE A 300 8.37 23.95 17.75
CA PHE A 300 8.17 25.36 18.03
C PHE A 300 7.52 25.51 19.41
N GLY A 301 8.20 26.20 20.31
CA GLY A 301 7.76 26.26 21.71
C GLY A 301 7.73 24.86 22.35
N ASP A 302 6.83 24.69 23.32
CA ASP A 302 6.72 23.45 24.08
C ASP A 302 5.65 22.49 23.53
N ASN A 303 4.76 23.00 22.68
CA ASN A 303 3.50 22.33 22.36
C ASN A 303 3.33 21.95 20.90
N THR A 304 4.04 22.58 19.98
CA THR A 304 3.82 22.40 18.54
C THR A 304 4.97 21.64 17.89
N ARG A 305 4.63 20.59 17.13
CA ARG A 305 5.55 19.78 16.36
C ARG A 305 5.09 19.69 14.92
N LEU A 306 6.04 19.80 14.00
CA LEU A 306 5.82 19.69 12.56
C LEU A 306 6.76 18.64 12.00
N GLY A 307 6.27 17.89 11.02
CA GLY A 307 7.08 16.94 10.27
C GLY A 307 6.84 17.08 8.77
N LEU A 308 7.89 16.93 8.00
CA LEU A 308 7.83 16.88 6.55
C LEU A 308 8.79 15.80 6.07
N GLU A 309 8.32 14.93 5.17
CA GLU A 309 9.13 13.85 4.60
C GLU A 309 8.85 13.69 3.13
N VAL A 310 9.89 13.48 2.34
CA VAL A 310 9.82 13.07 0.94
C VAL A 310 10.42 11.68 0.82
N GLU A 311 9.70 10.75 0.20
CA GLU A 311 10.10 9.36 0.09
C GLU A 311 9.92 8.84 -1.33
N ARG A 312 10.82 7.95 -1.74
CA ARG A 312 10.78 7.17 -2.97
C ARG A 312 11.11 5.72 -2.69
N SER A 313 10.72 4.83 -3.58
CA SER A 313 11.18 3.45 -3.56
C SER A 313 11.73 3.02 -4.91
N ALA A 314 12.53 1.95 -4.90
CA ALA A 314 13.14 1.37 -6.08
C ALA A 314 13.25 -0.15 -5.94
N PHE A 315 13.46 -0.82 -7.07
CA PHE A 315 13.70 -2.27 -7.18
C PHE A 315 12.51 -3.17 -6.88
N GLY A 316 11.35 -2.61 -6.60
CA GLY A 316 10.11 -3.36 -6.48
C GLY A 316 9.41 -3.51 -7.83
N LYS A 317 8.44 -4.42 -7.87
CA LYS A 317 7.48 -4.52 -8.98
C LYS A 317 6.50 -3.36 -8.93
N TYR A 318 6.12 -2.95 -7.75
CA TYR A 318 5.45 -1.69 -7.47
C TYR A 318 6.42 -0.79 -6.69
N ASN A 319 6.56 0.46 -7.14
CA ASN A 319 7.41 1.45 -6.48
C ASN A 319 6.64 2.75 -6.26
N THR A 320 6.97 3.41 -5.17
CA THR A 320 6.60 4.80 -4.94
C THR A 320 7.49 5.69 -5.78
N ASP A 321 6.91 6.45 -6.70
CA ASP A 321 7.64 7.39 -7.54
C ASP A 321 7.95 8.68 -6.79
N ASP A 322 6.95 9.21 -6.09
CA ASP A 322 7.07 10.36 -5.20
C ASP A 322 6.01 10.26 -4.11
N ALA A 323 6.41 10.53 -2.87
CA ALA A 323 5.48 10.70 -1.76
C ALA A 323 5.94 11.82 -0.85
N ILE A 324 5.04 12.73 -0.52
CA ILE A 324 5.26 13.83 0.43
C ILE A 324 4.31 13.61 1.60
N ASN A 325 4.88 13.49 2.80
CA ASN A 325 4.15 13.35 4.05
C ASN A 325 4.40 14.57 4.92
N ALA A 326 3.33 15.17 5.41
CA ALA A 326 3.37 16.26 6.36
C ALA A 326 2.53 15.92 7.58
N ASN A 327 3.01 16.28 8.75
CA ASN A 327 2.24 16.13 9.98
C ASN A 327 2.40 17.36 10.87
N ILE A 328 1.38 17.61 11.66
CA ILE A 328 1.40 18.62 12.71
C ILE A 328 0.79 18.01 13.97
N ARG A 329 1.43 18.28 15.10
CA ARG A 329 0.94 17.86 16.43
C ARG A 329 0.90 19.04 17.36
N TYR A 330 -0.17 19.15 18.11
CA TYR A 330 -0.33 20.07 19.23
C TYR A 330 -0.58 19.28 20.51
N SER A 331 0.25 19.49 21.52
CA SER A 331 0.15 18.86 22.84
C SER A 331 -0.29 19.87 23.89
N PHE A 332 -1.21 19.48 24.77
CA PHE A 332 -1.82 20.36 25.76
C PHE A 332 -2.05 19.69 27.12
#